data_f9f59d5f9e1bee143a7ee9d4e3f2b204
#
_entry.id   f9f59d5f9e1bee143a7ee9d4e3f2b204
#
_cell.length_a   1.000
_cell.length_b   1.000
_cell.length_c   1.000
_cell.angle_alpha   90.00
_cell.angle_beta   90.00
_cell.angle_gamma   90.00
#
_symmetry.space_group_name_H-M   'P 1'
#
loop_
_entity.id
_entity.type
_entity.pdbx_description
1 polymer ?
#
loop_
_entity_poly.entity_id
_entity_poly.type
_entity_poly.pdbx_seq_one_letter_code
_entity_poly.pdbx_strand_id
1 'polypeptide(L)' 'MEWKEWEGKQVFIRTQHGKVYSGEVLEVDSNNESLTWITINDKFNQRVQLVTSEIIQIKEDYH' A
#
# COMPACT_ATOMS: atom_id res chain seq x y z
N MET A 1 0.13 0.78 14.49
CA MET A 1 -0.62 1.22 13.31
C MET A 1 -1.29 0.03 12.64
N GLU A 2 -2.55 0.17 12.36
CA GLU A 2 -3.32 -0.87 11.68
C GLU A 2 -3.27 -0.64 10.18
N TRP A 3 -2.69 -1.57 9.44
CA TRP A 3 -2.60 -1.42 7.99
C TRP A 3 -3.99 -1.42 7.33
N LYS A 4 -4.96 -2.09 7.94
CA LYS A 4 -6.32 -2.13 7.39
C LYS A 4 -7.00 -0.76 7.34
N GLU A 5 -6.53 0.18 8.13
CA GLU A 5 -7.10 1.53 8.10
C GLU A 5 -6.86 2.23 6.76
N TRP A 6 -5.92 1.73 5.97
CA TRP A 6 -5.61 2.32 4.68
C TRP A 6 -6.57 1.88 3.57
N GLU A 7 -7.37 0.85 3.81
CA GLU A 7 -8.30 0.36 2.79
C GLU A 7 -9.26 1.47 2.35
N GLY A 8 -9.39 1.64 1.04
CA GLY A 8 -10.26 2.65 0.46
C GLY A 8 -9.64 4.03 0.34
N LYS A 9 -8.42 4.21 0.81
CA LYS A 9 -7.76 5.51 0.77
C LYS A 9 -6.80 5.63 -0.40
N GLN A 10 -6.67 6.86 -0.90
CA GLN A 10 -5.61 7.18 -1.85
C GLN A 10 -4.33 7.38 -1.09
N VAL A 11 -3.27 6.68 -1.48
CA VAL A 11 -2.01 6.72 -0.74
C VAL A 11 -0.82 6.94 -1.67
N PHE A 12 0.24 7.44 -1.07
CA PHE A 12 1.57 7.52 -1.66
C PHE A 12 2.48 6.62 -0.85
N ILE A 13 3.18 5.71 -1.52
CA ILE A 13 4.03 4.71 -0.86
C ILE A 13 5.44 4.80 -1.42
N ARG A 14 6.40 4.79 -0.51
CA ARG A 14 7.81 4.67 -0.86
C ARG A 14 8.37 3.40 -0.26
N THR A 15 9.08 2.62 -1.08
CA THR A 15 9.68 1.36 -0.64
C THR A 15 11.16 1.52 -0.38
N GLN A 16 11.73 0.53 0.32
CA GLN A 16 13.15 0.54 0.64
C GLN A 16 14.05 0.41 -0.59
N HIS A 17 13.49 -0.01 -1.72
CA HIS A 17 14.22 -0.11 -2.98
C HIS A 17 14.18 1.17 -3.79
N GLY A 18 13.64 2.23 -3.22
CA GLY A 18 13.56 3.52 -3.90
C GLY A 18 12.42 3.65 -4.88
N LYS A 19 11.53 2.67 -4.92
CA LYS A 19 10.35 2.74 -5.78
C LYS A 19 9.23 3.51 -5.09
N VAL A 20 8.45 4.20 -5.91
CA VAL A 20 7.33 5.01 -5.45
C VAL A 20 6.07 4.53 -6.13
N TYR A 21 5.03 4.35 -5.34
CA TYR A 21 3.72 3.96 -5.84
C TYR A 21 2.67 4.93 -5.34
N SER A 22 1.66 5.17 -6.16
CA SER A 22 0.55 6.05 -5.81
C SER A 22 -0.73 5.43 -6.32
N GLY A 23 -1.76 5.38 -5.49
CA GLY A 23 -3.01 4.79 -5.90
C GLY A 23 -3.95 4.54 -4.73
N GLU A 24 -5.05 3.88 -5.05
CA GLU A 24 -6.06 3.53 -4.04
C GLU A 24 -5.77 2.16 -3.45
N VAL A 25 -5.84 2.07 -2.13
CA VAL A 25 -5.69 0.79 -1.44
C VAL A 25 -6.97 0.00 -1.62
N LEU A 26 -6.88 -1.13 -2.31
CA LEU A 26 -8.03 -1.99 -2.55
C LEU A 26 -8.24 -2.98 -1.42
N GLU A 27 -7.14 -3.52 -0.89
CA GLU A 27 -7.22 -4.59 0.09
C GLU A 27 -5.94 -4.63 0.92
N VAL A 28 -6.10 -4.96 2.19
CA VAL A 28 -4.98 -5.27 3.07
C VAL A 28 -5.20 -6.68 3.60
N ASP A 29 -4.26 -7.57 3.30
CA ASP A 29 -4.33 -8.97 3.71
C ASP A 29 -3.32 -9.20 4.83
N SER A 30 -3.81 -9.44 6.03
CA SER A 30 -2.99 -9.68 7.20
C SER A 30 -3.25 -11.05 7.81
N ASN A 31 -3.67 -12.02 6.99
CA ASN A 31 -3.98 -13.37 7.47
C ASN A 31 -2.75 -14.14 7.93
N ASN A 32 -1.57 -13.73 7.48
CA ASN A 32 -0.32 -14.34 7.88
C ASN A 32 0.33 -13.50 8.97
N GLU A 33 0.67 -14.11 10.10
CA GLU A 33 1.24 -13.39 11.23
C GLU A 33 2.57 -12.70 10.91
N SER A 34 3.32 -13.27 9.96
CA SER A 34 4.64 -12.73 9.61
C SER A 34 4.59 -11.71 8.49
N LEU A 35 3.54 -11.72 7.67
CA LEU A 35 3.48 -10.91 6.47
C LEU A 35 2.12 -10.27 6.33
N THR A 36 2.14 -8.99 6.03
CA THR A 36 0.94 -8.26 5.65
C THR A 36 1.16 -7.72 4.24
N TRP A 37 0.18 -7.98 3.37
CA TRP A 37 0.22 -7.54 1.98
C TRP A 37 -0.76 -6.41 1.77
N ILE A 38 -0.36 -5.44 0.99
CA ILE A 38 -1.24 -4.35 0.61
C ILE A 38 -1.36 -4.35 -0.92
N THR A 39 -2.59 -4.29 -1.40
CA THR A 39 -2.89 -4.24 -2.83
C THR A 39 -3.39 -2.85 -3.16
N ILE A 40 -2.74 -2.21 -4.11
CA ILE A 40 -3.15 -0.89 -4.56
C ILE A 40 -3.51 -0.93 -6.04
N ASN A 41 -4.38 -0.01 -6.44
CA ASN A 41 -4.74 0.21 -7.83
C ASN A 41 -4.11 1.54 -8.23
N ASP A 42 -3.10 1.50 -9.11
CA ASP A 42 -2.37 2.70 -9.47
C ASP A 42 -3.17 3.56 -10.47
N LYS A 43 -2.59 4.70 -10.84
CA LYS A 43 -3.27 5.65 -11.73
C LYS A 43 -3.47 5.11 -13.14
N PHE A 44 -2.79 4.02 -13.49
CA PHE A 44 -2.95 3.36 -14.78
C PHE A 44 -3.91 2.17 -14.69
N ASN A 45 -4.64 2.06 -13.59
CA ASN A 45 -5.60 0.99 -13.33
C ASN A 45 -4.93 -0.39 -13.27
N GLN A 46 -3.69 -0.44 -12.83
CA GLN A 46 -2.96 -1.68 -12.62
C GLN A 46 -2.88 -1.99 -11.14
N ARG A 47 -3.03 -3.27 -10.81
CA ARG A 47 -2.94 -3.71 -9.43
C ARG A 47 -1.50 -4.02 -9.08
N VAL A 48 -1.04 -3.47 -7.97
CA VAL A 48 0.30 -3.70 -7.45
C VAL A 48 0.15 -4.25 -6.04
N GLN A 49 0.82 -5.36 -5.77
CA GLN A 49 0.79 -5.98 -4.45
C GLN A 49 2.16 -5.81 -3.79
N LEU A 50 2.13 -5.27 -2.58
CA LEU A 50 3.36 -4.97 -1.84
C LEU A 50 3.29 -5.60 -0.46
N VAL A 51 4.43 -6.08 0.03
CA VAL A 51 4.53 -6.52 1.41
C VAL A 51 4.88 -5.30 2.28
N THR A 52 4.19 -5.16 3.39
CA THR A 52 4.33 -3.95 4.21
C THR A 52 5.74 -3.78 4.78
N SER A 53 6.48 -4.87 4.96
CA SER A 53 7.84 -4.80 5.47
C SER A 53 8.79 -4.05 4.53
N GLU A 54 8.44 -3.92 3.25
CA GLU A 54 9.24 -3.18 2.28
C GLU A 54 8.89 -1.70 2.23
N ILE A 55 7.80 -1.32 2.85
CA ILE A 55 7.32 0.07 2.83
C ILE A 55 8.02 0.86 3.90
N ILE A 56 8.75 1.89 3.49
CA ILE A 56 9.43 2.79 4.44
C ILE A 56 8.61 4.04 4.71
N GLN A 57 7.66 4.36 3.83
CA GLN A 57 6.80 5.51 4.03
C GLN A 57 5.46 5.25 3.34
N ILE A 58 4.39 5.55 4.04
CA ILE A 58 3.05 5.57 3.45
C ILE A 58 2.33 6.77 4.03
N LYS A 59 1.63 7.50 3.16
CA LYS A 59 0.83 8.63 3.60
C LYS A 59 -0.37 8.76 2.70
N GLU A 60 -1.40 9.38 3.23
CA GLU A 60 -2.60 9.65 2.46
C GLU A 60 -2.31 10.74 1.44
N ASP A 61 -2.77 10.51 0.21
CA ASP A 61 -2.54 11.41 -0.91
C ASP A 61 -3.84 12.18 -1.18
N TYR A 62 -3.84 13.46 -0.87
CA TYR A 62 -4.99 14.33 -1.09
C TYR A 62 -4.83 15.08 -2.41
N HIS A 63 -5.92 15.18 -3.13
CA HIS A 63 -5.97 15.99 -4.35
C HIS A 63 -6.87 17.19 -4.16
#